data_29655ca333604562e9ac6a3991454c35
#
_entry.id   29655ca333604562e9ac6a3991454c35
#
_cell.length_a   1.000
_cell.length_b   1.000
_cell.length_c   1.000
_cell.angle_alpha   90.00
_cell.angle_beta   90.00
_cell.angle_gamma   90.00
#
_symmetry.space_group_name_H-M   'P 1'
#
loop_
_entity.id
_entity.type
_entity.pdbx_description
1 polymer ?
#
loop_
_entity_poly.entity_id
_entity_poly.type
_entity_poly.pdbx_seq_one_letter_code
_entity_poly.pdbx_strand_id
1 'polypeptide(L)'
;MVDELIEEMKKRATFRIDADEYDWFCSYPDMIFEIILNGVPTREQTAIAVTALEQFVASYNKRHIFRPIHYVSDIDHLPTGRHPRGIYIHVDFGRCPAKVLPSVIEAIANTDLPVFRVALLW
;
A
#
# COMPACT_ATOMS: atom_id res chain seq x y z
N MET A 1 -14.19 -10.75 8.96
CA MET A 1 -13.80 -9.35 8.88
C MET A 1 -12.49 -9.15 8.12
N VAL A 2 -11.39 -9.68 8.65
CA VAL A 2 -10.10 -9.56 7.95
C VAL A 2 -10.13 -10.29 6.61
N ASP A 3 -10.73 -11.47 6.57
CA ASP A 3 -10.91 -12.25 5.33
C ASP A 3 -11.70 -11.46 4.29
N GLU A 4 -12.71 -10.72 4.72
CA GLU A 4 -13.54 -9.92 3.82
C GLU A 4 -12.73 -8.76 3.23
N LEU A 5 -11.85 -8.15 4.03
CA LEU A 5 -10.96 -7.09 3.55
C LEU A 5 -9.98 -7.62 2.51
N ILE A 6 -9.39 -8.78 2.76
CA ILE A 6 -8.46 -9.43 1.83
C ILE A 6 -9.17 -9.76 0.52
N GLU A 7 -10.37 -10.33 0.59
CA GLU A 7 -11.15 -10.64 -0.61
C GLU A 7 -11.50 -9.39 -1.41
N GLU A 8 -11.85 -8.30 -0.73
CA GLU A 8 -12.16 -7.04 -1.39
C GLU A 8 -10.91 -6.42 -2.03
N MET A 9 -9.74 -6.53 -1.38
CA MET A 9 -8.48 -6.10 -1.97
C MET A 9 -8.17 -6.88 -3.24
N LYS A 10 -8.36 -8.20 -3.21
CA LYS A 10 -8.13 -9.07 -4.38
C LYS A 10 -9.04 -8.72 -5.54
N LYS A 11 -10.29 -8.35 -5.27
CA LYS A 11 -11.24 -7.95 -6.31
C LYS A 11 -10.81 -6.68 -7.03
N ARG A 12 -10.16 -5.76 -6.31
CA ARG A 12 -9.75 -4.47 -6.88
C ARG A 12 -8.36 -4.50 -7.50
N ALA A 13 -7.59 -5.55 -7.22
CA ALA A 13 -6.23 -5.68 -7.74
C ALA A 13 -6.23 -6.32 -9.11
N THR A 14 -5.28 -5.88 -9.95
CA THR A 14 -4.96 -6.51 -11.23
C THR A 14 -3.69 -7.36 -11.09
N PHE A 15 -3.24 -7.56 -9.87
CA PHE A 15 -2.00 -8.25 -9.51
C PHE A 15 -2.26 -9.11 -8.27
N ARG A 16 -1.25 -9.91 -7.88
CA ARG A 16 -1.36 -10.77 -6.70
C ARG A 16 -1.28 -9.93 -5.41
N ILE A 17 -2.13 -10.27 -4.44
CA ILE A 17 -2.08 -9.70 -3.09
C ILE A 17 -1.56 -10.78 -2.14
N ASP A 18 -0.47 -10.46 -1.43
CA ASP A 18 0.06 -11.27 -0.35
C ASP A 18 -0.20 -10.55 0.97
N ALA A 19 -1.25 -10.97 1.64
CA ALA A 19 -1.61 -10.45 2.96
C ALA A 19 -1.72 -11.64 3.91
N ASP A 20 -0.73 -11.79 4.78
CA ASP A 20 -0.85 -12.69 5.91
C ASP A 20 -1.79 -12.01 6.89
N GLU A 21 -3.02 -12.51 6.98
CA GLU A 21 -4.08 -11.85 7.73
C GLU A 21 -3.73 -11.63 9.21
N TYR A 22 -2.89 -12.49 9.75
CA TYR A 22 -2.53 -12.37 11.15
C TYR A 22 -1.52 -11.24 11.38
N ASP A 23 -0.52 -11.17 10.55
CA ASP A 23 0.59 -10.24 10.74
C ASP A 23 0.22 -8.78 10.43
N TRP A 24 -0.32 -8.52 9.25
CA TRP A 24 -0.61 -7.13 8.87
C TRP A 24 -1.69 -6.50 9.75
N PHE A 25 -2.67 -7.29 10.17
CA PHE A 25 -3.76 -6.78 10.99
C PHE A 25 -3.25 -6.34 12.37
N CYS A 26 -2.28 -7.04 12.92
CA CYS A 26 -1.68 -6.69 14.20
C CYS A 26 -0.87 -5.40 14.14
N SER A 27 -0.38 -5.02 12.97
CA SER A 27 0.46 -3.84 12.78
C SER A 27 -0.32 -2.59 12.40
N TYR A 28 -1.55 -2.75 11.92
CA TYR A 28 -2.37 -1.60 11.57
C TYR A 28 -2.51 -0.68 12.80
N PRO A 29 -2.32 0.64 12.72
CA PRO A 29 -2.36 1.46 11.50
C PRO A 29 -1.02 1.66 10.78
N ASP A 30 0.09 1.15 11.26
CA ASP A 30 1.39 1.31 10.62
C ASP A 30 1.60 0.19 9.61
N MET A 31 1.57 0.53 8.33
CA MET A 31 1.66 -0.45 7.25
C MET A 31 2.81 -0.13 6.31
N ILE A 32 3.46 -1.19 5.83
CA ILE A 32 4.43 -1.08 4.75
C ILE A 32 3.87 -1.84 3.56
N PHE A 33 3.77 -1.16 2.43
CA PHE A 33 3.37 -1.77 1.17
C PHE A 33 4.64 -2.14 0.40
N GLU A 34 4.84 -3.42 0.17
CA GLU A 34 5.91 -3.91 -0.70
C GLU A 34 5.31 -4.12 -2.09
N ILE A 35 5.63 -3.23 -3.01
CA ILE A 35 5.12 -3.28 -4.39
C ILE A 35 6.20 -3.88 -5.26
N ILE A 36 5.99 -5.13 -5.70
CA ILE A 36 6.94 -5.85 -6.53
C ILE A 36 6.56 -5.66 -7.99
N LEU A 37 7.49 -5.13 -8.78
CA LEU A 37 7.30 -4.94 -10.21
C LEU A 37 7.82 -6.14 -11.01
N ASN A 38 7.51 -6.18 -12.31
CA ASN A 38 8.04 -7.20 -13.21
C ASN A 38 9.53 -7.05 -13.50
N GLY A 39 10.11 -5.90 -13.16
CA GLY A 39 11.54 -5.62 -13.30
C GLY A 39 12.04 -4.74 -12.17
N VAL A 40 13.32 -4.38 -12.19
CA VAL A 40 13.91 -3.49 -11.20
C VAL A 40 13.29 -2.10 -11.34
N PRO A 41 12.76 -1.52 -10.24
CA PRO A 41 12.13 -0.21 -10.32
C PRO A 41 13.12 0.89 -10.72
N THR A 42 12.66 1.78 -11.59
CA THR A 42 13.37 3.02 -11.88
C THR A 42 12.97 4.08 -10.85
N ARG A 43 13.72 5.18 -10.79
CA ARG A 43 13.36 6.33 -9.96
C ARG A 43 11.97 6.87 -10.32
N GLU A 44 11.70 6.92 -11.62
CA GLU A 44 10.41 7.40 -12.12
C GLU A 44 9.27 6.50 -11.66
N GLN A 45 9.46 5.18 -11.72
CA GLN A 45 8.45 4.23 -11.26
C GLN A 45 8.21 4.34 -9.76
N THR A 46 9.27 4.51 -8.97
CA THR A 46 9.13 4.74 -7.53
C THR A 46 8.35 6.02 -7.26
N ALA A 47 8.66 7.10 -7.97
CA ALA A 47 7.94 8.36 -7.83
C ALA A 47 6.46 8.22 -8.20
N ILE A 48 6.12 7.45 -9.22
CA ILE A 48 4.73 7.19 -9.61
C ILE A 48 3.98 6.50 -8.48
N ALA A 49 4.58 5.49 -7.86
CA ALA A 49 3.96 4.75 -6.76
C ALA A 49 3.72 5.66 -5.55
N VAL A 50 4.74 6.42 -5.14
CA VAL A 50 4.64 7.34 -4.01
C VAL A 50 3.58 8.40 -4.26
N THR A 51 3.60 9.01 -5.45
CA THR A 51 2.64 10.04 -5.83
C THR A 51 1.20 9.50 -5.81
N ALA A 52 0.99 8.28 -6.31
CA ALA A 52 -0.34 7.68 -6.31
C ALA A 52 -0.89 7.56 -4.89
N LEU A 53 -0.08 7.12 -3.94
CA LEU A 53 -0.50 6.99 -2.55
C LEU A 53 -0.66 8.35 -1.87
N GLU A 54 0.22 9.30 -2.15
CA GLU A 54 0.08 10.67 -1.63
C GLU A 54 -1.21 11.33 -2.12
N GLN A 55 -1.54 11.17 -3.39
CA GLN A 55 -2.77 11.71 -3.95
C GLN A 55 -4.01 11.04 -3.35
N PHE A 56 -3.94 9.73 -3.14
CA PHE A 56 -5.02 9.01 -2.46
C PHE A 56 -5.24 9.57 -1.06
N VAL A 57 -4.16 9.75 -0.28
CA VAL A 57 -4.22 10.26 1.09
C VAL A 57 -4.79 11.67 1.11
N ALA A 58 -4.33 12.54 0.21
CA ALA A 58 -4.83 13.92 0.14
C ALA A 58 -6.32 13.96 -0.18
N SER A 59 -6.78 13.14 -1.12
CA SER A 59 -8.19 13.04 -1.49
C SER A 59 -9.04 12.48 -0.35
N TYR A 60 -8.55 11.44 0.29
CA TYR A 60 -9.24 10.84 1.44
C TYR A 60 -9.39 11.83 2.58
N ASN A 61 -8.31 12.54 2.92
CA ASN A 61 -8.29 13.45 4.06
C ASN A 61 -9.22 14.65 3.88
N LYS A 62 -9.45 15.08 2.64
CA LYS A 62 -10.43 16.14 2.36
C LYS A 62 -11.84 15.75 2.78
N ARG A 63 -12.17 14.45 2.69
CA ARG A 63 -13.51 13.93 2.98
C ARG A 63 -13.64 13.37 4.38
N HIS A 64 -12.52 13.18 5.10
CA HIS A 64 -12.50 12.51 6.41
C HIS A 64 -11.64 13.30 7.39
N ILE A 65 -12.06 14.53 7.69
CA ILE A 65 -11.26 15.46 8.49
C ILE A 65 -11.05 15.02 9.94
N PHE A 66 -11.92 14.15 10.47
CA PHE A 66 -11.83 13.72 11.87
C PHE A 66 -10.97 12.46 12.06
N ARG A 67 -10.69 11.73 10.99
CA ARG A 67 -9.89 10.51 11.02
C ARG A 67 -8.94 10.47 9.85
N PRO A 68 -8.02 11.45 9.75
CA PRO A 68 -7.13 11.54 8.61
C PRO A 68 -6.08 10.45 8.63
N ILE A 69 -5.58 10.12 7.44
CA ILE A 69 -4.37 9.33 7.27
C ILE A 69 -3.21 10.28 7.57
N HIS A 70 -2.25 9.86 8.39
CA HIS A 70 -1.22 10.75 8.89
C HIS A 70 -0.17 11.10 7.86
N TYR A 71 0.51 10.09 7.27
CA TYR A 71 1.52 10.37 6.26
C TYR A 71 1.87 9.15 5.41
N VAL A 72 2.52 9.43 4.30
CA VAL A 72 3.10 8.45 3.36
C VAL A 72 4.58 8.77 3.23
N SER A 73 5.41 7.75 3.22
CA SER A 73 6.85 7.92 3.08
C SER A 73 7.44 6.72 2.33
N ASP A 74 8.27 6.97 1.32
CA ASP A 74 9.03 5.89 0.72
C ASP A 74 10.21 5.54 1.65
N ILE A 75 10.55 4.27 1.71
CA ILE A 75 11.66 3.78 2.52
C ILE A 75 12.62 2.98 1.65
N ASP A 76 13.92 3.13 1.92
CA ASP A 76 14.95 2.53 1.08
C ASP A 76 15.10 1.04 1.31
N HIS A 77 14.90 0.59 2.55
CA HIS A 77 15.11 -0.81 2.92
C HIS A 77 14.37 -1.18 4.19
N LEU A 78 14.18 -2.46 4.37
CA LEU A 78 13.68 -3.05 5.62
C LEU A 78 14.84 -3.63 6.41
N PRO A 79 14.68 -3.84 7.73
CA PRO A 79 15.71 -4.52 8.55
C PRO A 79 16.11 -5.90 8.00
N THR A 80 15.18 -6.57 7.35
CA THR A 80 15.41 -7.90 6.74
C THR A 80 15.93 -7.83 5.30
N GLY A 81 16.23 -6.61 4.79
CA GLY A 81 16.65 -6.40 3.41
C GLY A 81 15.51 -5.96 2.51
N ARG A 82 15.77 -5.93 1.21
CA ARG A 82 14.73 -5.55 0.25
C ARG A 82 14.75 -6.48 -0.96
N HIS A 83 13.59 -6.68 -1.51
CA HIS A 83 13.47 -7.39 -2.79
C HIS A 83 14.04 -6.50 -3.91
N PRO A 84 14.86 -7.06 -4.83
CA PRO A 84 15.48 -6.23 -5.89
C PRO A 84 14.48 -5.55 -6.82
N ARG A 85 13.25 -6.05 -6.91
CA ARG A 85 12.19 -5.46 -7.72
C ARG A 85 11.13 -4.74 -6.91
N GLY A 86 11.41 -4.45 -5.64
CA GLY A 86 10.45 -3.88 -4.70
C GLY A 86 10.53 -2.37 -4.56
N ILE A 87 9.35 -1.75 -4.45
CA ILE A 87 9.17 -0.38 -3.97
C ILE A 87 8.53 -0.51 -2.59
N TYR A 88 9.08 0.19 -1.60
CA TYR A 88 8.62 0.10 -0.22
C TYR A 88 8.04 1.44 0.22
N ILE A 89 6.78 1.44 0.61
CA ILE A 89 6.09 2.66 1.03
C ILE A 89 5.46 2.43 2.40
N HIS A 90 5.84 3.25 3.36
CA HIS A 90 5.25 3.25 4.70
C HIS A 90 4.08 4.21 4.72
N VAL A 91 2.95 3.75 5.23
CA VAL A 91 1.76 4.58 5.44
C VAL A 91 1.34 4.47 6.90
N ASP A 92 1.26 5.61 7.57
CA ASP A 92 0.67 5.69 8.89
C ASP A 92 -0.79 6.13 8.73
N PHE A 93 -1.69 5.18 8.90
CA PHE A 93 -3.12 5.42 8.73
C PHE A 93 -3.77 6.16 9.90
N GLY A 94 -3.06 6.31 11.02
CA GLY A 94 -3.61 7.00 12.18
C GLY A 94 -4.89 6.35 12.69
N ARG A 95 -5.98 7.09 12.71
CA ARG A 95 -7.29 6.58 13.14
C ARG A 95 -8.18 6.16 11.98
N CYS A 96 -7.67 6.19 10.76
CA CYS A 96 -8.41 5.75 9.60
C CYS A 96 -8.72 4.25 9.72
N PRO A 97 -9.98 3.82 9.54
CA PRO A 97 -10.31 2.40 9.65
C PRO A 97 -9.66 1.54 8.58
N ALA A 98 -9.36 0.29 8.92
CA ALA A 98 -8.71 -0.65 8.01
C ALA A 98 -9.53 -0.92 6.73
N LYS A 99 -10.82 -0.66 6.73
CA LYS A 99 -11.68 -0.79 5.55
C LYS A 99 -11.27 0.11 4.38
N VAL A 100 -10.33 1.04 4.60
CA VAL A 100 -9.76 1.87 3.53
C VAL A 100 -8.82 1.08 2.63
N LEU A 101 -8.26 -0.03 3.10
CA LEU A 101 -7.20 -0.77 2.39
C LEU A 101 -7.58 -1.19 0.96
N PRO A 102 -8.80 -1.69 0.68
CA PRO A 102 -9.17 -2.00 -0.70
C PRO A 102 -9.06 -0.80 -1.63
N SER A 103 -9.38 0.40 -1.16
CA SER A 103 -9.27 1.63 -1.96
C SER A 103 -7.80 2.00 -2.20
N VAL A 104 -6.93 1.74 -1.24
CA VAL A 104 -5.47 1.94 -1.41
C VAL A 104 -4.94 1.00 -2.50
N ILE A 105 -5.34 -0.27 -2.46
CA ILE A 105 -4.96 -1.25 -3.48
C ILE A 105 -5.46 -0.81 -4.87
N GLU A 106 -6.67 -0.30 -4.95
CA GLU A 106 -7.22 0.21 -6.19
C GLU A 106 -6.40 1.39 -6.74
N ALA A 107 -5.93 2.27 -5.86
CA ALA A 107 -5.06 3.38 -6.26
C ALA A 107 -3.76 2.88 -6.88
N ILE A 108 -3.18 1.82 -6.33
CA ILE A 108 -1.99 1.19 -6.90
C ILE A 108 -2.33 0.54 -8.26
N ALA A 109 -3.46 -0.16 -8.33
CA ALA A 109 -3.89 -0.83 -9.56
C ALA A 109 -4.17 0.14 -10.70
N ASN A 110 -4.56 1.38 -10.38
CA ASN A 110 -4.86 2.41 -11.37
C ASN A 110 -3.61 3.11 -11.91
N THR A 111 -2.42 2.81 -11.40
CA THR A 111 -1.18 3.31 -11.98
C THR A 111 -0.84 2.51 -13.25
N ASP A 112 0.07 3.06 -14.07
CA ASP A 112 0.58 2.35 -15.25
C ASP A 112 1.77 1.44 -14.90
N LEU A 113 2.03 1.22 -13.62
CA LEU A 113 3.15 0.40 -13.18
C LEU A 113 2.90 -1.08 -13.50
N PRO A 114 3.94 -1.80 -13.96
CA PRO A 114 3.83 -3.24 -14.23
C PRO A 114 3.94 -4.03 -12.91
N VAL A 115 2.94 -3.91 -12.06
CA VAL A 115 2.91 -4.55 -10.74
C VAL A 115 2.69 -6.04 -10.88
N PHE A 116 3.57 -6.83 -10.29
CA PHE A 116 3.44 -8.27 -10.21
C PHE A 116 2.70 -8.70 -8.93
N ARG A 117 3.05 -8.06 -7.81
CA ARG A 117 2.53 -8.47 -6.51
C ARG A 117 2.61 -7.29 -5.53
N VAL A 118 1.65 -7.21 -4.61
CA VAL A 118 1.73 -6.30 -3.46
C VAL A 118 1.62 -7.12 -2.19
N ALA A 119 2.57 -6.93 -1.28
CA ALA A 119 2.53 -7.54 0.04
C ALA A 119 2.30 -6.45 1.08
N LEU A 120 1.52 -6.78 2.10
CA LEU A 120 1.28 -5.92 3.26
C LEU A 120 2.20 -6.39 4.38
N LEU A 121 3.10 -5.50 4.79
CA LEU A 121 4.11 -5.77 5.80
C LEU A 121 3.91 -4.87 7.03
N TRP A 122 4.70 -5.12 8.08
CA TRP A 122 4.68 -4.31 9.29
C TRP A 122 6.08 -3.90 9.75
#